data_f8e3a3f71f39f9ca460c5a15457dca44
#
_entry.id   f8e3a3f71f39f9ca460c5a15457dca44
#
_cell.length_a   1.000
_cell.length_b   1.000
_cell.length_c   1.000
_cell.angle_alpha   90.00
_cell.angle_beta   90.00
_cell.angle_gamma   90.00
#
_symmetry.space_group_name_H-M   'P 1'
#
loop_
_entity.id
_entity.type
_entity.pdbx_description
1 polymer ?
#
loop_
_entity_poly.entity_id
_entity_poly.type
_entity_poly.pdbx_seq_one_letter_code
_entity_poly.pdbx_strand_id
1 'polypeptide(L)'
;MADSGEPQIPYRQVAEQSAFFAAHDRWLFGHACVRTRGDRELAADLVQDTFEAAARAWATLRGHADGRRRAWLLGTLANKNISDFRRKEAFRRRQPDIQARYQPAAPDTAAQALSAIALERAREIIEEMPPRQRAIALMRWRDRMKASEIAAALGVAEGTVHAHLHAARGKLVAGLERYYPFGQDDGKGAVS
;
A
#
# COMPACT_ATOMS: atom_id res chain seq x y z
N MET A 1 10.65 9.39 -47.60
CA MET A 1 10.79 10.11 -46.33
C MET A 1 9.48 9.88 -45.57
N ALA A 2 9.50 8.96 -44.61
CA ALA A 2 8.35 8.70 -43.76
C ALA A 2 8.42 9.67 -42.58
N ASP A 3 7.42 10.52 -42.49
CA ASP A 3 7.20 11.41 -41.36
C ASP A 3 6.84 10.56 -40.12
N SER A 4 7.80 10.42 -39.23
CA SER A 4 7.61 9.76 -37.94
C SER A 4 6.91 10.75 -37.00
N GLY A 5 5.62 10.98 -37.24
CA GLY A 5 4.77 11.79 -36.39
C GLY A 5 4.64 11.16 -35.01
N GLU A 6 5.52 11.50 -34.07
CA GLU A 6 5.25 11.29 -32.65
C GLU A 6 3.91 11.95 -32.31
N PRO A 7 3.00 11.26 -31.60
CA PRO A 7 1.73 11.84 -31.24
C PRO A 7 1.99 13.04 -30.30
N GLN A 8 1.86 14.26 -30.84
CA GLN A 8 1.94 15.50 -30.05
C GLN A 8 0.82 15.50 -29.00
N ILE A 9 1.17 15.30 -27.74
CA ILE A 9 0.23 15.42 -26.63
C ILE A 9 -0.21 16.88 -26.57
N PRO A 10 -1.53 17.19 -26.65
CA PRO A 10 -2.01 18.56 -26.58
C PRO A 10 -1.51 19.26 -25.30
N TYR A 11 -1.01 20.50 -25.39
CA TYR A 11 -0.47 21.28 -24.27
C TYR A 11 -1.43 21.29 -23.05
N ARG A 12 -2.73 21.40 -23.30
CA ARG A 12 -3.76 21.34 -22.26
C ARG A 12 -3.73 20.02 -21.50
N GLN A 13 -3.51 18.91 -22.16
CA GLN A 13 -3.41 17.59 -21.53
C GLN A 13 -2.17 17.46 -20.65
N VAL A 14 -1.06 18.01 -21.08
CA VAL A 14 0.20 18.06 -20.28
C VAL A 14 -0.03 18.90 -19.01
N ALA A 15 -0.67 20.06 -19.11
CA ALA A 15 -0.99 20.90 -17.98
C ALA A 15 -1.93 20.21 -16.97
N GLU A 16 -2.98 19.53 -17.45
CA GLU A 16 -3.90 18.75 -16.62
C GLU A 16 -3.18 17.60 -15.88
N GLN A 17 -2.29 16.89 -16.55
CA GLN A 17 -1.46 15.84 -15.95
C GLN A 17 -0.53 16.38 -14.87
N SER A 18 0.20 17.45 -15.18
CA SER A 18 1.14 18.07 -14.25
C SER A 18 0.45 18.56 -12.98
N ALA A 19 -0.71 19.21 -13.13
CA ALA A 19 -1.51 19.64 -11.99
C ALA A 19 -2.00 18.45 -11.13
N PHE A 20 -2.43 17.38 -11.76
CA PHE A 20 -2.86 16.18 -11.07
C PHE A 20 -1.70 15.50 -10.32
N PHE A 21 -0.53 15.39 -10.94
CA PHE A 21 0.64 14.78 -10.30
C PHE A 21 1.12 15.63 -9.11
N ALA A 22 1.23 16.93 -9.29
CA ALA A 22 1.61 17.84 -8.20
C ALA A 22 0.64 17.77 -7.01
N ALA A 23 -0.67 17.65 -7.27
CA ALA A 23 -1.68 17.53 -6.21
C ALA A 23 -1.61 16.19 -5.44
N HIS A 24 -1.06 15.14 -6.05
CA HIS A 24 -1.03 13.80 -5.46
C HIS A 24 0.36 13.32 -5.03
N ASP A 25 1.43 14.04 -5.38
CA ASP A 25 2.81 13.62 -5.15
C ASP A 25 3.09 13.31 -3.67
N ARG A 26 2.92 14.30 -2.80
CA ARG A 26 3.19 14.15 -1.36
C ARG A 26 2.36 13.03 -0.72
N TRP A 27 1.10 12.92 -1.11
CA TRP A 27 0.19 11.90 -0.61
C TRP A 27 0.65 10.51 -1.08
N LEU A 28 0.93 10.33 -2.37
CA LEU A 28 1.37 9.06 -2.95
C LEU A 28 2.74 8.64 -2.40
N PHE A 29 3.66 9.60 -2.22
CA PHE A 29 4.96 9.36 -1.61
C PHE A 29 4.84 8.83 -0.17
N GLY A 30 3.94 9.38 0.65
CA GLY A 30 3.65 8.86 1.97
C GLY A 30 3.16 7.40 1.97
N HIS A 31 2.36 7.02 0.96
CA HIS A 31 1.92 5.65 0.76
C HIS A 31 3.04 4.74 0.25
N ALA A 32 3.93 5.26 -0.58
CA ALA A 32 5.11 4.54 -1.06
C ALA A 32 6.09 4.25 0.07
N CYS A 33 6.42 5.25 0.92
CA CYS A 33 7.33 5.08 2.06
C CYS A 33 6.93 3.93 2.99
N VAL A 34 5.62 3.77 3.27
CA VAL A 34 5.16 2.64 4.10
C VAL A 34 5.35 1.30 3.40
N ARG A 35 5.16 1.26 2.09
CA ARG A 35 5.31 0.03 1.30
C ARG A 35 6.77 -0.37 1.11
N THR A 36 7.66 0.60 1.12
CA THR A 36 9.12 0.43 0.99
C THR A 36 9.85 0.37 2.34
N ARG A 37 9.11 0.27 3.47
CA ARG A 37 9.67 0.21 4.83
C ARG A 37 10.51 1.44 5.21
N GLY A 38 10.15 2.62 4.70
CA GLY A 38 10.85 3.87 4.95
C GLY A 38 12.03 4.14 4.01
N ASP A 39 12.35 3.25 3.10
CA ASP A 39 13.32 3.49 2.04
C ASP A 39 12.78 4.59 1.10
N ARG A 40 13.34 5.79 1.25
CA ARG A 40 12.85 7.00 0.57
C ARG A 40 13.24 7.04 -0.91
N GLU A 41 14.38 6.48 -1.26
CA GLU A 41 14.85 6.39 -2.63
C GLU A 41 13.95 5.43 -3.43
N LEU A 42 13.76 4.23 -2.90
CA LEU A 42 12.83 3.26 -3.49
C LEU A 42 11.39 3.78 -3.53
N ALA A 43 10.97 4.58 -2.53
CA ALA A 43 9.66 5.20 -2.53
C ALA A 43 9.50 6.24 -3.64
N ALA A 44 10.54 7.05 -3.89
CA ALA A 44 10.55 8.03 -4.98
C ALA A 44 10.47 7.35 -6.35
N ASP A 45 11.27 6.32 -6.57
CA ASP A 45 11.24 5.52 -7.80
C ASP A 45 9.86 4.91 -8.04
N LEU A 46 9.25 4.36 -6.98
CA LEU A 46 7.93 3.76 -7.06
C LEU A 46 6.83 4.78 -7.39
N VAL A 47 6.94 6.01 -6.87
CA VAL A 47 6.03 7.13 -7.19
C VAL A 47 6.21 7.55 -8.65
N GLN A 48 7.44 7.76 -9.09
CA GLN A 48 7.76 8.12 -10.47
C GLN A 48 7.18 7.09 -11.43
N ASP A 49 7.48 5.84 -11.23
CA ASP A 49 6.97 4.70 -12.00
C ASP A 49 5.42 4.67 -12.06
N THR A 50 4.77 5.02 -10.94
CA THR A 50 3.31 5.06 -10.85
C THR A 50 2.75 6.22 -11.67
N PHE A 51 3.38 7.40 -11.62
CA PHE A 51 2.98 8.56 -12.43
C PHE A 51 3.25 8.35 -13.91
N GLU A 52 4.33 7.67 -14.29
CA GLU A 52 4.55 7.29 -15.69
C GLU A 52 3.44 6.35 -16.20
N ALA A 53 3.01 5.39 -15.38
CA ALA A 53 1.88 4.53 -15.75
C ALA A 53 0.57 5.35 -15.85
N ALA A 54 0.37 6.33 -14.96
CA ALA A 54 -0.78 7.21 -15.00
C ALA A 54 -0.77 8.11 -16.25
N ALA A 55 0.40 8.61 -16.66
CA ALA A 55 0.55 9.39 -17.88
C ALA A 55 0.13 8.57 -19.12
N ARG A 56 0.58 7.32 -19.20
CA ARG A 56 0.18 6.40 -20.27
C ARG A 56 -1.32 6.07 -20.28
N ALA A 57 -1.93 6.00 -19.10
CA ALA A 57 -3.37 5.70 -18.94
C ALA A 57 -4.25 6.96 -18.87
N TRP A 58 -3.69 8.16 -19.11
CA TRP A 58 -4.35 9.44 -18.83
C TRP A 58 -5.67 9.61 -19.59
N ALA A 59 -5.74 9.18 -20.82
CA ALA A 59 -6.97 9.27 -21.62
C ALA A 59 -8.19 8.65 -20.90
N THR A 60 -7.96 7.56 -20.16
CA THR A 60 -9.00 6.89 -19.36
C THR A 60 -9.14 7.53 -17.98
N LEU A 61 -8.02 7.84 -17.31
CA LEU A 61 -8.01 8.35 -15.94
C LEU A 61 -8.66 9.73 -15.81
N ARG A 62 -8.45 10.63 -16.78
CA ARG A 62 -8.97 12.00 -16.74
C ARG A 62 -10.50 12.04 -16.60
N GLY A 63 -11.20 11.04 -17.14
CA GLY A 63 -12.66 10.93 -17.07
C GLY A 63 -13.20 10.38 -15.74
N HIS A 64 -12.35 9.92 -14.83
CA HIS A 64 -12.80 9.37 -13.57
C HIS A 64 -12.88 10.42 -12.45
N ALA A 65 -13.79 10.21 -11.49
CA ALA A 65 -13.84 10.97 -10.24
C ALA A 65 -12.54 10.78 -9.44
N ASP A 66 -12.19 11.78 -8.61
CA ASP A 66 -10.92 11.81 -7.87
C ASP A 66 -10.69 10.56 -7.00
N GLY A 67 -11.70 10.09 -6.29
CA GLY A 67 -11.60 8.85 -5.50
C GLY A 67 -11.22 7.63 -6.33
N ARG A 68 -11.74 7.52 -7.57
CA ARG A 68 -11.41 6.42 -8.48
C ARG A 68 -9.99 6.55 -9.04
N ARG A 69 -9.53 7.79 -9.31
CA ARG A 69 -8.15 8.06 -9.71
C ARG A 69 -7.16 7.69 -8.60
N ARG A 70 -7.45 8.05 -7.34
CA ARG A 70 -6.64 7.66 -6.17
C ARG A 70 -6.60 6.16 -5.98
N ALA A 71 -7.74 5.47 -6.08
CA ALA A 71 -7.78 4.01 -6.00
C ALA A 71 -6.91 3.35 -7.07
N TRP A 72 -6.94 3.89 -8.29
CA TRP A 72 -6.10 3.42 -9.40
C TRP A 72 -4.59 3.65 -9.11
N LEU A 73 -4.21 4.84 -8.60
CA LEU A 73 -2.83 5.11 -8.21
C LEU A 73 -2.33 4.13 -7.13
N LEU A 74 -3.14 3.89 -6.09
CA LEU A 74 -2.80 2.93 -5.03
C LEU A 74 -2.67 1.50 -5.54
N GLY A 75 -3.55 1.07 -6.44
CA GLY A 75 -3.49 -0.24 -7.08
C GLY A 75 -2.23 -0.40 -7.93
N THR A 76 -1.91 0.61 -8.72
CA THR A 76 -0.70 0.62 -9.56
C THR A 76 0.57 0.60 -8.71
N LEU A 77 0.64 1.46 -7.68
CA LEU A 77 1.71 1.49 -6.70
C LEU A 77 1.92 0.12 -6.03
N ALA A 78 0.83 -0.52 -5.59
CA ALA A 78 0.88 -1.83 -4.95
C ALA A 78 1.36 -2.92 -5.91
N ASN A 79 0.86 -2.95 -7.15
CA ASN A 79 1.28 -3.92 -8.16
C ASN A 79 2.76 -3.79 -8.52
N LYS A 80 3.26 -2.55 -8.67
CA LYS A 80 4.69 -2.29 -8.93
C LYS A 80 5.54 -2.77 -7.76
N ASN A 81 5.19 -2.39 -6.52
CA ASN A 81 5.91 -2.84 -5.33
C ASN A 81 5.93 -4.38 -5.18
N ILE A 82 4.83 -5.07 -5.49
CA ILE A 82 4.78 -6.55 -5.51
C ILE A 82 5.74 -7.11 -6.56
N SER A 83 5.79 -6.51 -7.75
CA SER A 83 6.65 -6.94 -8.85
C SER A 83 8.12 -6.75 -8.52
N ASP A 84 8.49 -5.60 -7.94
CA ASP A 84 9.86 -5.29 -7.51
C ASP A 84 10.32 -6.20 -6.38
N PHE A 85 9.43 -6.46 -5.40
CA PHE A 85 9.74 -7.42 -4.35
C PHE A 85 10.02 -8.81 -4.91
N ARG A 86 9.21 -9.31 -5.83
CA ARG A 86 9.42 -10.61 -6.47
C ARG A 86 10.73 -10.67 -7.23
N ARG A 87 11.10 -9.57 -7.92
CA ARG A 87 12.37 -9.45 -8.64
C ARG A 87 13.55 -9.47 -7.68
N LYS A 88 13.48 -8.69 -6.60
CA LYS A 88 14.49 -8.64 -5.55
C LYS A 88 14.62 -9.99 -4.83
N GLU A 89 13.51 -10.64 -4.50
CA GLU A 89 13.51 -11.96 -3.87
C GLU A 89 14.14 -13.03 -4.77
N ALA A 90 13.86 -13.01 -6.07
CA ALA A 90 14.51 -13.89 -7.04
C ALA A 90 16.04 -13.63 -7.12
N PHE A 91 16.46 -12.37 -6.95
CA PHE A 91 17.86 -11.98 -6.90
C PHE A 91 18.52 -12.34 -5.54
N ARG A 92 17.84 -12.10 -4.40
CA ARG A 92 18.31 -12.42 -3.04
C ARG A 92 18.58 -13.89 -2.81
N ARG A 93 17.82 -14.77 -3.42
CA ARG A 93 18.13 -16.22 -3.39
C ARG A 93 19.53 -16.54 -3.92
N ARG A 94 20.19 -15.57 -4.52
CA ARG A 94 21.56 -15.67 -5.05
C ARG A 94 22.61 -14.91 -4.23
N GLN A 95 22.21 -14.05 -3.24
CA GLN A 95 23.13 -13.29 -2.35
C GLN A 95 22.47 -12.90 -1.02
N PRO A 96 23.16 -12.99 0.16
CA PRO A 96 22.63 -12.62 1.49
C PRO A 96 22.70 -11.11 1.77
N ASP A 97 21.76 -10.60 2.59
CA ASP A 97 21.31 -9.21 2.68
C ASP A 97 21.57 -8.47 4.00
N ILE A 98 21.57 -7.13 3.93
CA ILE A 98 21.63 -6.16 5.03
C ILE A 98 20.32 -5.38 5.07
N GLN A 99 19.63 -5.36 6.24
CA GLN A 99 18.34 -4.69 6.43
C GLN A 99 18.49 -3.34 7.15
N ALA A 100 17.89 -2.27 6.61
CA ALA A 100 17.70 -0.99 7.28
C ALA A 100 16.39 -0.99 8.10
N ARG A 101 16.43 -0.51 9.36
CA ARG A 101 15.29 -0.41 10.28
C ARG A 101 14.90 1.05 10.49
N TYR A 102 13.59 1.32 10.42
CA TYR A 102 12.98 2.59 10.80
C TYR A 102 12.80 2.63 12.33
N GLN A 103 13.14 3.75 12.98
CA GLN A 103 12.91 3.98 14.42
C GLN A 103 11.78 5.01 14.61
N PRO A 104 10.74 4.70 15.41
CA PRO A 104 9.70 5.66 15.79
C PRO A 104 10.14 6.54 16.97
N ALA A 105 9.46 7.72 17.12
CA ALA A 105 9.68 8.67 18.21
C ALA A 105 9.22 8.10 19.57
N ALA A 106 9.86 8.54 20.68
CA ALA A 106 9.60 8.07 22.04
C ALA A 106 8.22 8.50 22.58
N PRO A 107 7.51 7.64 23.34
CA PRO A 107 6.20 7.92 23.91
C PRO A 107 6.27 8.58 25.30
N ASP A 108 5.29 9.47 25.60
CA ASP A 108 5.26 10.29 26.84
C ASP A 108 4.57 9.60 28.04
N THR A 109 3.84 8.50 27.89
CA THR A 109 3.16 7.78 28.98
C THR A 109 3.25 6.26 28.85
N ALA A 110 3.05 5.50 29.95
CA ALA A 110 3.09 4.05 29.96
C ALA A 110 2.02 3.41 29.03
N ALA A 111 0.81 3.97 28.97
CA ALA A 111 -0.23 3.51 28.06
C ALA A 111 0.11 3.81 26.60
N GLN A 112 0.68 4.97 26.31
CA GLN A 112 1.21 5.32 24.98
C GLN A 112 2.39 4.44 24.61
N ALA A 113 3.26 4.08 25.58
CA ALA A 113 4.36 3.16 25.38
C ALA A 113 3.87 1.77 24.98
N LEU A 114 2.87 1.22 25.69
CA LEU A 114 2.29 -0.08 25.35
C LEU A 114 1.62 -0.07 23.98
N SER A 115 0.87 1.00 23.68
CA SER A 115 0.25 1.18 22.37
C SER A 115 1.28 1.32 21.24
N ALA A 116 2.40 2.02 21.51
CA ALA A 116 3.49 2.17 20.54
C ALA A 116 4.20 0.81 20.29
N ILE A 117 4.43 0.02 21.34
CA ILE A 117 5.00 -1.32 21.23
C ILE A 117 4.09 -2.26 20.43
N ALA A 118 2.78 -2.22 20.71
CA ALA A 118 1.80 -3.02 19.98
C ALA A 118 1.69 -2.61 18.52
N LEU A 119 1.75 -1.30 18.22
CA LEU A 119 1.74 -0.77 16.87
C LEU A 119 3.00 -1.17 16.09
N GLU A 120 4.17 -1.11 16.72
CA GLU A 120 5.41 -1.55 16.10
C GLU A 120 5.37 -3.05 15.82
N ARG A 121 4.87 -3.85 16.76
CA ARG A 121 4.68 -5.29 16.54
C ARG A 121 3.69 -5.59 15.41
N ALA A 122 2.58 -4.85 15.34
CA ALA A 122 1.64 -4.97 14.23
C ALA A 122 2.31 -4.66 12.88
N ARG A 123 3.17 -3.64 12.85
CA ARG A 123 3.95 -3.26 11.66
C ARG A 123 4.89 -4.38 11.24
N GLU A 124 5.65 -4.95 12.17
CA GLU A 124 6.54 -6.09 11.90
C GLU A 124 5.78 -7.27 11.32
N ILE A 125 4.64 -7.65 11.92
CA ILE A 125 3.79 -8.75 11.43
C ILE A 125 3.32 -8.47 9.99
N ILE A 126 2.91 -7.24 9.69
CA ILE A 126 2.49 -6.86 8.34
C ILE A 126 3.68 -6.93 7.37
N GLU A 127 4.86 -6.53 7.80
CA GLU A 127 6.07 -6.58 6.98
C GLU A 127 6.54 -8.00 6.66
N GLU A 128 6.29 -8.95 7.56
CA GLU A 128 6.56 -10.37 7.36
C GLU A 128 5.54 -11.07 6.44
N MET A 129 4.40 -10.44 6.16
CA MET A 129 3.40 -11.04 5.28
C MET A 129 3.92 -11.17 3.83
N PRO A 130 3.48 -12.22 3.11
CA PRO A 130 3.72 -12.31 1.67
C PRO A 130 3.32 -11.00 0.95
N PRO A 131 4.03 -10.57 -0.09
CA PRO A 131 3.86 -9.24 -0.69
C PRO A 131 2.43 -8.90 -1.07
N ARG A 132 1.69 -9.85 -1.64
CA ARG A 132 0.29 -9.65 -2.04
C ARG A 132 -0.63 -9.52 -0.83
N GLN A 133 -0.45 -10.34 0.21
CA GLN A 133 -1.20 -10.27 1.45
C GLN A 133 -0.95 -8.92 2.15
N ARG A 134 0.31 -8.50 2.24
CA ARG A 134 0.70 -7.20 2.80
C ARG A 134 0.07 -6.03 2.04
N ALA A 135 0.12 -6.04 0.71
CA ALA A 135 -0.48 -5.00 -0.12
C ALA A 135 -1.99 -4.87 0.15
N ILE A 136 -2.72 -5.99 0.17
CA ILE A 136 -4.16 -6.03 0.45
C ILE A 136 -4.47 -5.52 1.86
N ALA A 137 -3.69 -5.94 2.86
CA ALA A 137 -3.83 -5.49 4.25
C ALA A 137 -3.65 -3.97 4.38
N LEU A 138 -2.61 -3.41 3.77
CA LEU A 138 -2.36 -1.96 3.76
C LEU A 138 -3.48 -1.20 3.04
N MET A 139 -3.92 -1.67 1.88
CA MET A 139 -5.04 -1.04 1.15
C MET A 139 -6.34 -1.04 1.98
N ARG A 140 -6.61 -2.11 2.72
CA ARG A 140 -7.81 -2.22 3.55
C ARG A 140 -7.74 -1.37 4.81
N TRP A 141 -6.67 -1.50 5.59
CA TRP A 141 -6.62 -0.93 6.93
C TRP A 141 -6.05 0.48 6.97
N ARG A 142 -5.06 0.77 6.16
CA ARG A 142 -4.47 2.10 6.08
C ARG A 142 -5.18 2.99 5.07
N ASP A 143 -5.36 2.48 3.85
CA ASP A 143 -5.93 3.25 2.74
C ASP A 143 -7.46 3.26 2.77
N ARG A 144 -8.07 2.47 3.67
CA ARG A 144 -9.51 2.37 3.95
C ARG A 144 -10.37 1.98 2.72
N MET A 145 -9.77 1.28 1.77
CA MET A 145 -10.46 0.82 0.56
C MET A 145 -11.43 -0.33 0.88
N LYS A 146 -12.54 -0.38 0.14
CA LYS A 146 -13.47 -1.52 0.19
C LYS A 146 -12.86 -2.75 -0.51
N ALA A 147 -13.31 -3.95 -0.17
CA ALA A 147 -12.79 -5.17 -0.78
C ALA A 147 -12.97 -5.18 -2.30
N SER A 148 -14.11 -4.71 -2.80
CA SER A 148 -14.39 -4.57 -4.23
C SER A 148 -13.44 -3.59 -4.94
N GLU A 149 -13.08 -2.47 -4.29
CA GLU A 149 -12.13 -1.49 -4.83
C GLU A 149 -10.71 -2.06 -4.89
N ILE A 150 -10.30 -2.81 -3.85
CA ILE A 150 -9.01 -3.52 -3.81
C ILE A 150 -8.95 -4.59 -4.91
N ALA A 151 -10.03 -5.35 -5.07
CA ALA A 151 -10.16 -6.39 -6.09
C ALA A 151 -9.98 -5.79 -7.50
N ALA A 152 -10.70 -4.71 -7.79
CA ALA A 152 -10.60 -3.99 -9.06
C ALA A 152 -9.20 -3.38 -9.28
N ALA A 153 -8.61 -2.77 -8.25
CA ALA A 153 -7.29 -2.13 -8.32
C ALA A 153 -6.13 -3.12 -8.54
N LEU A 154 -6.25 -4.33 -7.99
CA LEU A 154 -5.23 -5.38 -8.10
C LEU A 154 -5.50 -6.41 -9.21
N GLY A 155 -6.66 -6.33 -9.88
CA GLY A 155 -7.06 -7.30 -10.91
C GLY A 155 -7.27 -8.71 -10.36
N VAL A 156 -7.94 -8.86 -9.20
CA VAL A 156 -8.24 -10.14 -8.56
C VAL A 156 -9.71 -10.27 -8.22
N ALA A 157 -10.17 -11.49 -7.94
CA ALA A 157 -11.52 -11.71 -7.43
C ALA A 157 -11.68 -11.16 -6.00
N GLU A 158 -12.84 -10.64 -5.65
CA GLU A 158 -13.14 -10.12 -4.31
C GLU A 158 -12.99 -11.21 -3.22
N GLY A 159 -13.37 -12.46 -3.53
CA GLY A 159 -13.14 -13.61 -2.65
C GLY A 159 -11.66 -13.82 -2.31
N THR A 160 -10.74 -13.55 -3.26
CA THR A 160 -9.28 -13.58 -3.01
C THR A 160 -8.86 -12.49 -2.03
N VAL A 161 -9.45 -11.29 -2.13
CA VAL A 161 -9.19 -10.21 -1.17
C VAL A 161 -9.64 -10.61 0.23
N HIS A 162 -10.85 -11.16 0.37
CA HIS A 162 -11.36 -11.64 1.65
C HIS A 162 -10.50 -12.74 2.26
N ALA A 163 -10.05 -13.71 1.47
CA ALA A 163 -9.16 -14.77 1.94
C ALA A 163 -7.83 -14.22 2.49
N HIS A 164 -7.22 -13.27 1.76
CA HIS A 164 -5.99 -12.62 2.23
C HIS A 164 -6.20 -11.78 3.49
N LEU A 165 -7.32 -11.05 3.60
CA LEU A 165 -7.65 -10.27 4.80
C LEU A 165 -7.91 -11.16 6.01
N HIS A 166 -8.61 -12.26 5.83
CA HIS A 166 -8.84 -13.24 6.90
C HIS A 166 -7.51 -13.81 7.41
N ALA A 167 -6.64 -14.26 6.53
CA ALA A 167 -5.32 -14.77 6.90
C ALA A 167 -4.43 -13.69 7.53
N ALA A 168 -4.48 -12.44 7.06
CA ALA A 168 -3.74 -11.33 7.63
C ALA A 168 -4.22 -10.98 9.04
N ARG A 169 -5.56 -10.97 9.25
CA ARG A 169 -6.17 -10.75 10.58
C ARG A 169 -5.75 -11.84 11.56
N GLY A 170 -5.76 -13.11 11.17
CA GLY A 170 -5.30 -14.22 12.02
C GLY A 170 -3.87 -14.04 12.50
N LYS A 171 -2.95 -13.62 11.62
CA LYS A 171 -1.56 -13.33 12.00
C LYS A 171 -1.45 -12.17 13.00
N LEU A 172 -2.22 -11.10 12.80
CA LEU A 172 -2.22 -9.96 13.72
C LEU A 172 -2.79 -10.33 15.08
N VAL A 173 -3.91 -11.05 15.14
CA VAL A 173 -4.50 -11.50 16.39
C VAL A 173 -3.50 -12.35 17.16
N ALA A 174 -2.94 -13.39 16.55
CA ALA A 174 -1.95 -14.27 17.18
C ALA A 174 -0.68 -13.52 17.64
N GLY A 175 -0.21 -12.55 16.86
CA GLY A 175 1.01 -11.81 17.19
C GLY A 175 0.83 -10.67 18.19
N LEU A 176 -0.42 -10.23 18.43
CA LEU A 176 -0.76 -9.13 19.34
C LEU A 176 -1.48 -9.59 20.61
N GLU A 177 -1.80 -10.86 20.75
CA GLU A 177 -2.61 -11.41 21.84
C GLU A 177 -2.08 -11.03 23.24
N ARG A 178 -0.76 -11.00 23.42
CA ARG A 178 -0.12 -10.60 24.69
C ARG A 178 -0.25 -9.10 25.02
N TYR A 179 -0.51 -8.25 24.02
CA TYR A 179 -0.64 -6.80 24.20
C TYR A 179 -2.10 -6.39 24.35
N TYR A 180 -2.99 -7.13 23.70
CA TYR A 180 -4.43 -6.96 23.73
C TYR A 180 -5.05 -8.35 23.75
N PRO A 181 -5.55 -8.85 24.88
CA PRO A 181 -6.24 -10.14 24.95
C PRO A 181 -7.57 -10.00 24.17
N PHE A 182 -7.51 -10.29 22.87
CA PHE A 182 -8.68 -10.32 22.00
C PHE A 182 -9.53 -11.54 22.38
N GLY A 183 -10.61 -11.36 23.12
CA GLY A 183 -11.60 -12.41 23.32
C GLY A 183 -11.99 -12.73 24.76
N GLN A 184 -11.72 -11.87 25.73
CA GLN A 184 -12.31 -12.03 27.08
C GLN A 184 -13.55 -11.17 27.30
N ASP A 185 -14.21 -10.68 26.26
CA ASP A 185 -15.50 -10.07 26.47
C ASP A 185 -16.50 -10.49 25.40
N ASP A 186 -17.69 -10.77 25.88
CA ASP A 186 -18.97 -10.78 25.18
C ASP A 186 -19.66 -12.12 24.97
N GLY A 187 -19.94 -12.77 26.05
CA GLY A 187 -20.89 -13.86 26.02
C GLY A 187 -21.75 -14.02 27.27
N LYS A 188 -21.76 -13.07 28.22
CA LYS A 188 -22.67 -13.15 29.37
C LYS A 188 -23.11 -11.78 29.88
N GLY A 189 -24.21 -11.31 29.37
CA GLY A 189 -24.86 -10.14 29.94
C GLY A 189 -25.97 -9.56 29.12
N ALA A 190 -27.09 -10.27 29.00
CA ALA A 190 -28.42 -9.70 28.94
C ALA A 190 -29.45 -10.76 28.58
N VAL A 191 -29.81 -11.59 29.58
CA VAL A 191 -31.16 -12.14 29.66
C VAL A 191 -31.59 -11.95 31.10
N SER A 192 -32.36 -10.94 31.35
CA SER A 192 -33.43 -10.84 32.35
C SER A 192 -34.28 -9.63 32.03
#